data_4eb7e399eae75c3a3f364cec68509f99
#
_entry.id   4eb7e399eae75c3a3f364cec68509f99
#
_cell.length_a   1.000
_cell.length_b   1.000
_cell.length_c   1.000
_cell.angle_alpha   90.00
_cell.angle_beta   90.00
_cell.angle_gamma   90.00
#
_symmetry.space_group_name_H-M   'P 1'
#
loop_
_entity.id
_entity.type
_entity.pdbx_description
1 polymer ?
#
loop_
_entity_poly.entity_id
_entity_poly.type
_entity_poly.pdbx_seq_one_letter_code
_entity_poly.pdbx_strand_id
1 'polypeptide(L)'
;ITLILDSTGFRFGKASHWYETKYGKPCEQKPWRKMHLSIDPEMNTHALEITDYEASDLEIMGSLIPENESQPVDKVIADGGYYSKEGFEELHNKGIIPVIPPPPNSVVHGHQTTTWHDKIVQYIKDKGTVYAFHKKYGYGVRALVEAQISRIKRCIGSTFKTQKIDSQKREGIVIANIINRWNSFGKCVCVKVG
;
A
#
# COMPACT_ATOMS: atom_id res chain seq x y z
N ILE A 1 2.49 11.66 -11.45
CA ILE A 1 1.90 10.30 -11.51
C ILE A 1 1.00 10.06 -10.30
N THR A 2 -0.01 9.19 -10.45
CA THR A 2 -0.81 8.69 -9.33
C THR A 2 -0.14 7.47 -8.72
N LEU A 3 0.05 7.46 -7.39
CA LEU A 3 0.53 6.30 -6.64
C LEU A 3 -0.60 5.67 -5.83
N ILE A 4 -0.60 4.35 -5.76
CA ILE A 4 -1.57 3.55 -5.04
C ILE A 4 -0.80 2.69 -4.03
N LEU A 5 -1.09 2.88 -2.74
CA LEU A 5 -0.36 2.27 -1.64
C LEU A 5 -1.19 1.22 -0.92
N ASP A 6 -0.56 0.14 -0.52
CA ASP A 6 -1.13 -0.87 0.37
C ASP A 6 -0.03 -1.68 1.06
N SER A 7 -0.40 -2.40 2.10
CA SER A 7 0.50 -3.31 2.82
C SER A 7 -0.08 -4.70 2.94
N THR A 8 0.80 -5.68 3.14
CA THR A 8 0.38 -7.07 3.32
C THR A 8 1.37 -7.87 4.15
N GLY A 9 0.87 -8.87 4.87
CA GLY A 9 1.71 -9.79 5.60
C GLY A 9 2.43 -10.79 4.69
N PHE A 10 3.73 -10.99 4.94
CA PHE A 10 4.57 -12.02 4.36
C PHE A 10 5.19 -12.89 5.46
N ARG A 11 5.15 -14.19 5.28
CA ARG A 11 5.81 -15.13 6.19
C ARG A 11 7.32 -15.15 5.95
N PHE A 12 8.09 -15.53 6.96
CA PHE A 12 9.49 -15.90 6.80
C PHE A 12 9.81 -17.05 7.74
N GLY A 13 10.75 -17.92 7.30
CA GLY A 13 11.07 -19.13 8.04
C GLY A 13 9.97 -20.19 8.00
N LYS A 14 10.32 -21.37 8.42
CA LYS A 14 9.37 -22.43 8.71
C LYS A 14 8.91 -22.19 10.14
N ALA A 15 7.75 -21.60 10.37
CA ALA A 15 6.99 -21.86 11.58
C ALA A 15 6.74 -23.37 11.55
N SER A 16 7.59 -24.14 12.24
CA SER A 16 7.57 -25.54 12.01
C SER A 16 6.46 -26.13 12.85
N HIS A 17 5.36 -26.49 12.20
CA HIS A 17 4.46 -27.53 12.68
C HIS A 17 5.26 -28.72 13.24
N TRP A 18 6.42 -29.02 12.67
CA TRP A 18 7.37 -29.99 13.17
C TRP A 18 7.93 -29.63 14.55
N TYR A 19 8.26 -28.37 14.83
CA TYR A 19 8.74 -27.92 16.13
C TYR A 19 7.63 -28.01 17.19
N GLU A 20 6.42 -27.60 16.86
CA GLU A 20 5.24 -27.73 17.73
C GLU A 20 4.93 -29.18 17.99
N THR A 21 4.96 -30.03 16.96
CA THR A 21 4.71 -31.48 17.09
C THR A 21 5.80 -32.17 17.89
N LYS A 22 7.07 -31.82 17.71
CA LYS A 22 8.21 -32.45 18.37
C LYS A 22 8.39 -32.03 19.82
N TYR A 23 8.12 -30.77 20.15
CA TYR A 23 8.41 -30.22 21.49
C TYR A 23 7.16 -29.86 22.30
N GLY A 24 5.98 -30.02 21.74
CA GLY A 24 4.70 -29.74 22.41
C GLY A 24 4.52 -28.28 22.85
N LYS A 25 5.34 -27.35 22.31
CA LYS A 25 5.30 -25.94 22.66
C LYS A 25 4.77 -25.16 21.46
N PRO A 26 3.72 -24.34 21.65
CA PRO A 26 3.30 -23.42 20.58
C PRO A 26 4.47 -22.50 20.21
N CYS A 27 4.67 -22.30 18.92
CA CYS A 27 5.64 -21.32 18.42
C CYS A 27 5.08 -19.93 18.73
N GLU A 28 5.57 -19.29 19.79
CA GLU A 28 5.10 -17.98 20.26
C GLU A 28 5.37 -16.86 19.25
N GLN A 29 6.33 -17.04 18.37
CA GLN A 29 6.65 -16.06 17.32
C GLN A 29 6.16 -16.56 15.96
N LYS A 30 5.04 -16.02 15.50
CA LYS A 30 4.67 -16.14 14.10
C LYS A 30 5.62 -15.22 13.31
N PRO A 31 6.54 -15.75 12.51
CA PRO A 31 7.51 -14.95 11.80
C PRO A 31 6.85 -14.27 10.59
N TRP A 32 6.29 -13.11 10.84
CA TRP A 32 5.69 -12.27 9.80
C TRP A 32 6.49 -10.99 9.62
N ARG A 33 6.58 -10.54 8.38
CA ARG A 33 6.99 -9.21 7.99
C ARG A 33 5.82 -8.51 7.31
N LYS A 34 5.84 -7.20 7.32
CA LYS A 34 4.96 -6.38 6.52
C LYS A 34 5.66 -5.99 5.24
N MET A 35 5.03 -6.21 4.11
CA MET A 35 5.47 -5.70 2.81
C MET A 35 4.56 -4.55 2.44
N HIS A 36 5.13 -3.37 2.30
CA HIS A 36 4.46 -2.16 1.85
C HIS A 36 4.83 -1.93 0.39
N LEU A 37 3.86 -1.51 -0.39
CA LEU A 37 4.00 -1.40 -1.84
C LEU A 37 3.36 -0.10 -2.34
N SER A 38 4.04 0.61 -3.24
CA SER A 38 3.43 1.64 -4.07
C SER A 38 3.52 1.29 -5.53
N ILE A 39 2.41 1.44 -6.24
CA ILE A 39 2.29 1.17 -7.68
C ILE A 39 1.63 2.34 -8.39
N ASP A 40 1.82 2.43 -9.71
CA ASP A 40 1.02 3.27 -10.58
C ASP A 40 -0.24 2.54 -11.12
N PRO A 41 -1.14 3.22 -11.85
CA PRO A 41 -2.30 2.60 -12.47
C PRO A 41 -1.97 1.54 -13.53
N GLU A 42 -0.77 1.56 -14.08
CA GLU A 42 -0.24 0.54 -15.01
C GLU A 42 0.31 -0.68 -14.26
N MET A 43 0.24 -0.66 -12.91
CA MET A 43 0.74 -1.70 -11.99
C MET A 43 2.27 -1.82 -11.95
N ASN A 44 3.02 -0.77 -12.34
CA ASN A 44 4.45 -0.74 -12.09
C ASN A 44 4.72 -0.40 -10.63
N THR A 45 5.64 -1.12 -10.01
CA THR A 45 6.08 -0.89 -8.64
C THR A 45 7.09 0.25 -8.61
N HIS A 46 6.79 1.31 -7.87
CA HIS A 46 7.66 2.48 -7.66
C HIS A 46 8.48 2.36 -6.37
N ALA A 47 7.88 1.83 -5.30
CA ALA A 47 8.58 1.52 -4.07
C ALA A 47 8.05 0.23 -3.44
N LEU A 48 8.92 -0.49 -2.75
CA LEU A 48 8.59 -1.66 -1.95
C LEU A 48 9.47 -1.68 -0.71
N GLU A 49 8.84 -1.68 0.47
CA GLU A 49 9.50 -1.70 1.75
C GLU A 49 9.11 -2.96 2.54
N ILE A 50 10.10 -3.53 3.25
CA ILE A 50 9.87 -4.64 4.17
C ILE A 50 10.17 -4.16 5.58
N THR A 51 9.20 -4.33 6.47
CA THR A 51 9.29 -3.93 7.87
C THR A 51 8.93 -5.08 8.81
N ASP A 52 9.15 -4.87 10.09
CA ASP A 52 8.57 -5.72 11.11
C ASP A 52 7.03 -5.61 11.08
N TYR A 53 6.35 -6.63 11.57
CA TYR A 53 4.88 -6.68 11.51
C TYR A 53 4.18 -5.59 12.33
N GLU A 54 4.87 -5.03 13.32
CA GLU A 54 4.37 -3.97 14.21
C GLU A 54 4.46 -2.57 13.58
N ALA A 55 5.25 -2.41 12.51
CA ALA A 55 5.42 -1.10 11.87
C ALA A 55 4.09 -0.53 11.38
N SER A 56 3.86 0.75 11.69
CA SER A 56 2.67 1.47 11.24
C SER A 56 2.74 1.76 9.73
N ASP A 57 1.63 1.57 9.01
CA ASP A 57 1.53 1.94 7.59
C ASP A 57 1.78 3.44 7.39
N LEU A 58 1.33 4.26 8.35
CA LEU A 58 1.51 5.70 8.33
C LEU A 58 2.98 6.11 8.37
N GLU A 59 3.80 5.47 9.22
CA GLU A 59 5.23 5.77 9.36
C GLU A 59 6.01 5.46 8.07
N ILE A 60 5.54 4.47 7.31
CA ILE A 60 6.20 4.01 6.07
C ILE A 60 5.71 4.80 4.85
N MET A 61 4.59 5.51 4.94
CA MET A 61 3.99 6.20 3.79
C MET A 61 5.00 7.11 3.06
N GLY A 62 5.81 7.86 3.80
CA GLY A 62 6.81 8.76 3.20
C GLY A 62 7.84 8.04 2.33
N SER A 63 8.31 6.87 2.74
CA SER A 63 9.29 6.08 1.96
C SER A 63 8.69 5.41 0.72
N LEU A 64 7.36 5.29 0.67
CA LEU A 64 6.64 4.75 -0.49
C LEU A 64 6.35 5.79 -1.58
N ILE A 65 6.65 7.05 -1.31
CA ILE A 65 6.47 8.17 -2.25
C ILE A 65 7.85 8.62 -2.70
N PRO A 66 8.38 8.11 -3.84
CA PRO A 66 9.71 8.48 -4.30
C PRO A 66 9.76 9.95 -4.68
N GLU A 67 10.80 10.62 -4.23
CA GLU A 67 11.14 11.97 -4.66
C GLU A 67 11.83 11.89 -6.03
N ASN A 68 11.06 11.94 -7.10
CA ASN A 68 11.57 11.89 -8.46
C ASN A 68 11.09 13.11 -9.23
N GLU A 69 12.00 14.02 -9.51
CA GLU A 69 11.71 15.26 -10.25
C GLU A 69 11.23 15.00 -11.70
N SER A 70 11.68 13.91 -12.32
CA SER A 70 11.28 13.56 -13.69
C SER A 70 9.85 13.03 -13.80
N GLN A 71 9.29 12.55 -12.71
CA GLN A 71 7.91 12.05 -12.64
C GLN A 71 7.26 12.48 -11.32
N PRO A 72 6.84 13.74 -11.20
CA PRO A 72 6.25 14.24 -9.96
C PRO A 72 4.97 13.47 -9.61
N VAL A 73 4.82 13.17 -8.32
CA VAL A 73 3.61 12.54 -7.79
C VAL A 73 2.54 13.62 -7.63
N ASP A 74 1.40 13.43 -8.26
CA ASP A 74 0.25 14.36 -8.21
C ASP A 74 -0.88 13.84 -7.30
N LYS A 75 -0.92 12.53 -7.07
CA LYS A 75 -1.97 11.90 -6.27
C LYS A 75 -1.44 10.67 -5.54
N VAL A 76 -1.86 10.50 -4.29
CA VAL A 76 -1.63 9.30 -3.49
C VAL A 76 -2.96 8.71 -3.05
N ILE A 77 -3.19 7.44 -3.36
CA ILE A 77 -4.40 6.69 -3.00
C ILE A 77 -3.99 5.57 -2.04
N ALA A 78 -4.59 5.53 -0.85
CA ALA A 78 -4.32 4.49 0.13
C ALA A 78 -5.57 4.21 0.98
N ASP A 79 -5.54 3.15 1.78
CA ASP A 79 -6.63 2.86 2.69
C ASP A 79 -6.60 3.74 3.95
N GLY A 80 -7.62 3.60 4.83
CA GLY A 80 -7.73 4.38 6.05
C GLY A 80 -6.60 4.14 7.06
N GLY A 81 -5.81 3.07 6.92
CA GLY A 81 -4.64 2.81 7.77
C GLY A 81 -3.50 3.81 7.56
N TYR A 82 -3.48 4.46 6.40
CA TYR A 82 -2.54 5.54 6.06
C TYR A 82 -3.05 6.93 6.42
N TYR A 83 -4.21 7.03 7.07
CA TYR A 83 -4.80 8.32 7.38
C TYR A 83 -4.14 8.99 8.59
N SER A 84 -3.69 10.22 8.41
CA SER A 84 -3.47 11.19 9.50
C SER A 84 -3.82 12.60 9.01
N LYS A 85 -4.25 13.47 9.91
CA LYS A 85 -4.55 14.87 9.54
C LYS A 85 -3.30 15.59 9.09
N GLU A 86 -2.23 15.41 9.82
CA GLU A 86 -0.92 16.00 9.56
C GLU A 86 -0.36 15.52 8.21
N GLY A 87 -0.38 14.21 7.94
CA GLY A 87 0.06 13.63 6.68
C GLY A 87 -0.79 14.08 5.48
N PHE A 88 -2.09 14.29 5.68
CA PHE A 88 -2.98 14.86 4.67
C PHE A 88 -2.56 16.27 4.24
N GLU A 89 -2.36 17.15 5.22
CA GLU A 89 -1.96 18.53 4.95
C GLU A 89 -0.54 18.61 4.40
N GLU A 90 0.38 17.76 4.89
CA GLU A 90 1.74 17.68 4.37
C GLU A 90 1.76 17.32 2.88
N LEU A 91 1.04 16.26 2.48
CA LEU A 91 0.93 15.86 1.08
C LEU A 91 0.29 16.98 0.24
N HIS A 92 -0.80 17.57 0.75
CA HIS A 92 -1.48 18.64 0.04
C HIS A 92 -0.60 19.88 -0.15
N ASN A 93 0.18 20.26 0.85
CA ASN A 93 1.13 21.37 0.79
C ASN A 93 2.28 21.12 -0.20
N LYS A 94 2.64 19.85 -0.43
CA LYS A 94 3.57 19.42 -1.48
C LYS A 94 2.93 19.36 -2.89
N GLY A 95 1.67 19.75 -3.02
CA GLY A 95 0.92 19.69 -4.29
C GLY A 95 0.39 18.29 -4.64
N ILE A 96 0.48 17.34 -3.71
CA ILE A 96 0.00 15.97 -3.89
C ILE A 96 -1.43 15.86 -3.33
N ILE A 97 -2.34 15.32 -4.11
CA ILE A 97 -3.72 15.09 -3.67
C ILE A 97 -3.82 13.77 -2.89
N PRO A 98 -3.99 13.79 -1.54
CA PRO A 98 -4.20 12.58 -0.78
C PRO A 98 -5.65 12.09 -0.93
N VAL A 99 -5.82 10.85 -1.39
CA VAL A 99 -7.11 10.18 -1.56
C VAL A 99 -7.17 9.00 -0.60
N ILE A 100 -7.31 9.31 0.68
CA ILE A 100 -7.36 8.34 1.78
C ILE A 100 -8.67 8.59 2.54
N PRO A 101 -9.53 7.60 2.73
CA PRO A 101 -10.80 7.81 3.43
C PRO A 101 -10.57 8.25 4.88
N PRO A 102 -11.16 9.36 5.33
CA PRO A 102 -11.10 9.74 6.74
C PRO A 102 -11.92 8.77 7.60
N PRO A 103 -11.58 8.61 8.89
CA PRO A 103 -12.38 7.84 9.83
C PRO A 103 -13.85 8.29 9.84
N PRO A 104 -14.82 7.37 10.09
CA PRO A 104 -16.24 7.70 10.06
C PRO A 104 -16.67 8.79 11.04
N ASN A 105 -15.93 8.96 12.14
CA ASN A 105 -16.18 9.94 13.19
C ASN A 105 -15.43 11.27 12.98
N SER A 106 -14.85 11.48 11.81
CA SER A 106 -14.11 12.70 11.50
C SER A 106 -15.02 13.94 11.54
N VAL A 107 -14.47 15.01 12.09
CA VAL A 107 -15.16 16.30 12.23
C VAL A 107 -14.38 17.40 11.50
N VAL A 108 -15.12 18.42 11.08
CA VAL A 108 -14.51 19.66 10.55
C VAL A 108 -13.98 20.49 11.72
N HIS A 109 -12.73 20.92 11.66
CA HIS A 109 -12.06 21.65 12.73
C HIS A 109 -12.06 23.16 12.50
N GLY A 110 -12.08 23.64 11.26
CA GLY A 110 -12.05 25.05 10.91
C GLY A 110 -10.69 25.71 11.08
N HIS A 111 -9.60 24.93 11.17
CA HIS A 111 -8.25 25.46 11.32
C HIS A 111 -7.51 25.58 9.98
N GLN A 112 -6.60 26.54 9.87
CA GLN A 112 -5.74 26.66 8.67
C GLN A 112 -4.84 25.44 8.44
N THR A 113 -4.54 24.69 9.50
CA THR A 113 -3.73 23.48 9.48
C THR A 113 -4.53 22.20 9.14
N THR A 114 -5.83 22.31 8.85
CA THR A 114 -6.71 21.17 8.53
C THR A 114 -7.55 21.43 7.27
N THR A 115 -7.06 22.27 6.37
CA THR A 115 -7.84 22.78 5.22
C THR A 115 -8.27 21.67 4.28
N TRP A 116 -7.38 20.77 3.92
CA TRP A 116 -7.70 19.65 3.02
C TRP A 116 -8.57 18.60 3.72
N HIS A 117 -8.21 18.25 4.95
CA HIS A 117 -9.01 17.35 5.79
C HIS A 117 -10.46 17.84 5.89
N ASP A 118 -10.64 19.08 6.30
CA ASP A 118 -11.95 19.69 6.49
C ASP A 118 -12.78 19.74 5.21
N LYS A 119 -12.14 20.05 4.08
CA LYS A 119 -12.75 20.01 2.75
C LYS A 119 -13.30 18.62 2.41
N ILE A 120 -12.54 17.55 2.68
CA ILE A 120 -12.95 16.18 2.41
C ILE A 120 -14.08 15.76 3.35
N VAL A 121 -13.94 16.01 4.65
CA VAL A 121 -14.96 15.67 5.66
C VAL A 121 -16.26 16.41 5.38
N GLN A 122 -16.20 17.71 5.08
CA GLN A 122 -17.39 18.49 4.71
C GLN A 122 -18.05 17.94 3.46
N TYR A 123 -17.27 17.63 2.42
CA TYR A 123 -17.80 17.05 1.19
C TYR A 123 -18.53 15.71 1.44
N ILE A 124 -17.97 14.84 2.29
CA ILE A 124 -18.63 13.57 2.64
C ILE A 124 -19.94 13.82 3.40
N LYS A 125 -19.94 14.77 4.34
CA LYS A 125 -21.15 15.16 5.10
C LYS A 125 -22.25 15.72 4.19
N ASP A 126 -21.89 16.64 3.28
CA ASP A 126 -22.84 17.25 2.33
C ASP A 126 -23.47 16.23 1.39
N LYS A 127 -22.72 15.20 1.02
CA LYS A 127 -23.21 14.11 0.15
C LYS A 127 -23.85 12.94 0.91
N GLY A 128 -23.71 12.91 2.25
CA GLY A 128 -24.25 11.86 3.11
C GLY A 128 -23.58 10.48 2.95
N THR A 129 -22.51 10.35 2.15
CA THR A 129 -21.86 9.07 1.91
C THR A 129 -20.39 9.21 1.50
N VAL A 130 -19.55 8.35 2.05
CA VAL A 130 -18.14 8.23 1.65
C VAL A 130 -17.98 7.76 0.19
N TYR A 131 -18.98 7.08 -0.36
CA TYR A 131 -18.97 6.64 -1.76
C TYR A 131 -18.89 7.82 -2.74
N ALA A 132 -19.49 8.96 -2.40
CA ALA A 132 -19.38 10.18 -3.20
C ALA A 132 -17.92 10.69 -3.28
N PHE A 133 -17.16 10.60 -2.17
CA PHE A 133 -15.73 10.87 -2.14
C PHE A 133 -14.97 9.87 -3.02
N HIS A 134 -15.23 8.56 -2.89
CA HIS A 134 -14.60 7.53 -3.70
C HIS A 134 -14.78 7.80 -5.20
N LYS A 135 -16.01 8.14 -5.62
CA LYS A 135 -16.32 8.46 -7.02
C LYS A 135 -15.62 9.73 -7.50
N LYS A 136 -15.64 10.80 -6.68
CA LYS A 136 -15.05 12.10 -7.04
C LYS A 136 -13.55 12.04 -7.27
N TYR A 137 -12.84 11.34 -6.39
CA TYR A 137 -11.37 11.31 -6.38
C TYR A 137 -10.76 10.06 -7.04
N GLY A 138 -11.62 9.15 -7.55
CA GLY A 138 -11.16 7.94 -8.25
C GLY A 138 -10.58 6.87 -7.32
N TYR A 139 -11.06 6.78 -6.08
CA TYR A 139 -10.56 5.83 -5.08
C TYR A 139 -10.66 4.35 -5.53
N GLY A 140 -11.58 4.03 -6.45
CA GLY A 140 -11.80 2.65 -6.93
C GLY A 140 -10.57 2.00 -7.54
N VAL A 141 -9.61 2.77 -8.04
CA VAL A 141 -8.35 2.22 -8.57
C VAL A 141 -7.46 1.60 -7.50
N ARG A 142 -7.76 1.79 -6.20
CA ARG A 142 -7.09 1.10 -5.09
C ARG A 142 -7.09 -0.42 -5.25
N ALA A 143 -8.12 -0.98 -5.88
CA ALA A 143 -8.19 -2.41 -6.16
C ALA A 143 -6.98 -2.94 -6.98
N LEU A 144 -6.26 -2.07 -7.70
CA LEU A 144 -5.08 -2.46 -8.48
C LEU A 144 -3.92 -2.89 -7.59
N VAL A 145 -3.68 -2.22 -6.46
CA VAL A 145 -2.60 -2.63 -5.54
C VAL A 145 -2.93 -3.97 -4.87
N GLU A 146 -4.20 -4.22 -4.53
CA GLU A 146 -4.65 -5.53 -4.03
C GLU A 146 -4.44 -6.63 -5.09
N ALA A 147 -4.76 -6.34 -6.35
CA ALA A 147 -4.51 -7.24 -7.46
C ALA A 147 -3.01 -7.52 -7.65
N GLN A 148 -2.16 -6.48 -7.52
CA GLN A 148 -0.70 -6.64 -7.61
C GLN A 148 -0.15 -7.49 -6.45
N ILE A 149 -0.60 -7.25 -5.22
CA ILE A 149 -0.26 -8.07 -4.05
C ILE A 149 -0.67 -9.54 -4.28
N SER A 150 -1.87 -9.77 -4.78
CA SER A 150 -2.35 -11.11 -5.12
C SER A 150 -1.50 -11.77 -6.21
N ARG A 151 -1.08 -11.01 -7.23
CA ARG A 151 -0.19 -11.48 -8.29
C ARG A 151 1.18 -11.87 -7.73
N ILE A 152 1.78 -11.05 -6.88
CA ILE A 152 3.05 -11.36 -6.19
C ILE A 152 2.91 -12.68 -5.42
N LYS A 153 1.88 -12.81 -4.57
CA LYS A 153 1.68 -13.99 -3.73
C LYS A 153 1.44 -15.27 -4.53
N ARG A 154 0.75 -15.19 -5.68
CA ARG A 154 0.48 -16.36 -6.53
C ARG A 154 1.66 -16.77 -7.40
N CYS A 155 2.38 -15.80 -7.95
CA CYS A 155 3.41 -16.08 -8.95
C CYS A 155 4.81 -16.23 -8.35
N ILE A 156 5.12 -15.52 -7.28
CA ILE A 156 6.43 -15.55 -6.60
C ILE A 156 6.33 -16.33 -5.30
N GLY A 157 5.28 -16.07 -4.52
CA GLY A 157 5.02 -16.70 -3.25
C GLY A 157 4.69 -15.70 -2.15
N SER A 158 4.20 -16.22 -1.02
CA SER A 158 3.81 -15.44 0.17
C SER A 158 4.80 -15.58 1.33
N THR A 159 5.99 -16.11 1.06
CA THR A 159 6.99 -16.42 2.08
C THR A 159 8.36 -16.01 1.60
N PHE A 160 9.07 -15.20 2.40
CA PHE A 160 10.47 -14.86 2.16
C PHE A 160 11.36 -16.11 2.29
N LYS A 161 12.36 -16.21 1.45
CA LYS A 161 13.36 -17.29 1.48
C LYS A 161 14.44 -17.04 2.51
N THR A 162 14.68 -15.78 2.85
CA THR A 162 15.71 -15.35 3.79
C THR A 162 15.13 -15.10 5.19
N GLN A 163 16.00 -15.11 6.22
CA GLN A 163 15.60 -14.98 7.62
C GLN A 163 15.83 -13.59 8.20
N LYS A 164 16.91 -12.91 7.74
CA LYS A 164 17.31 -11.59 8.25
C LYS A 164 16.57 -10.49 7.53
N ILE A 165 16.16 -9.45 8.25
CA ILE A 165 15.40 -8.31 7.70
C ILE A 165 16.12 -7.65 6.52
N ASP A 166 17.44 -7.43 6.60
CA ASP A 166 18.20 -6.81 5.52
C ASP A 166 18.23 -7.66 4.23
N SER A 167 18.25 -8.99 4.39
CA SER A 167 18.14 -9.90 3.25
C SER A 167 16.73 -9.92 2.68
N GLN A 168 15.70 -9.81 3.52
CA GLN A 168 14.30 -9.71 3.10
C GLN A 168 14.02 -8.40 2.37
N LYS A 169 14.62 -7.28 2.79
CA LYS A 169 14.55 -6.02 2.05
C LYS A 169 15.11 -6.16 0.63
N ARG A 170 16.26 -6.83 0.48
CA ARG A 170 16.83 -7.13 -0.85
C ARG A 170 15.95 -8.07 -1.67
N GLU A 171 15.33 -9.07 -1.03
CA GLU A 171 14.36 -9.97 -1.67
C GLU A 171 13.14 -9.19 -2.15
N GLY A 172 12.66 -8.21 -1.39
CA GLY A 172 11.61 -7.28 -1.81
C GLY A 172 11.96 -6.50 -3.07
N ILE A 173 13.19 -5.95 -3.15
CA ILE A 173 13.69 -5.27 -4.36
C ILE A 173 13.69 -6.20 -5.57
N VAL A 174 14.13 -7.45 -5.38
CA VAL A 174 14.10 -8.46 -6.46
C VAL A 174 12.66 -8.74 -6.90
N ILE A 175 11.71 -8.87 -5.97
CA ILE A 175 10.28 -9.06 -6.27
C ILE A 175 9.76 -7.88 -7.11
N ALA A 176 10.02 -6.64 -6.70
CA ALA A 176 9.60 -5.44 -7.44
C ALA A 176 10.15 -5.44 -8.87
N ASN A 177 11.44 -5.73 -9.03
CA ASN A 177 12.08 -5.79 -10.34
C ASN A 177 11.51 -6.89 -11.25
N ILE A 178 11.22 -8.08 -10.72
CA ILE A 178 10.58 -9.17 -11.47
C ILE A 178 9.20 -8.72 -11.96
N ILE A 179 8.38 -8.13 -11.09
CA ILE A 179 7.03 -7.68 -11.44
C ILE A 179 7.08 -6.58 -12.51
N ASN A 180 7.96 -5.60 -12.37
CA ASN A 180 8.13 -4.54 -13.36
C ASN A 180 8.63 -5.10 -14.70
N ARG A 181 9.56 -6.06 -14.66
CA ARG A 181 10.01 -6.74 -15.87
C ARG A 181 8.87 -7.50 -16.57
N TRP A 182 8.00 -8.16 -15.82
CA TRP A 182 6.83 -8.82 -16.40
C TRP A 182 5.85 -7.80 -17.03
N ASN A 183 5.67 -6.65 -16.40
CA ASN A 183 4.83 -5.59 -16.99
C ASN A 183 5.40 -5.09 -18.32
N SER A 184 6.74 -5.04 -18.46
CA SER A 184 7.40 -4.60 -19.70
C SER A 184 7.20 -5.55 -20.88
N PHE A 185 6.80 -6.79 -20.65
CA PHE A 185 6.49 -7.75 -21.75
C PHE A 185 5.10 -7.50 -22.39
N GLY A 186 4.33 -6.55 -21.85
CA GLY A 186 2.99 -6.22 -22.33
C GLY A 186 1.88 -6.98 -21.60
N LYS A 187 0.66 -6.56 -21.87
CA LYS A 187 -0.55 -7.18 -21.33
C LYS A 187 -1.04 -8.27 -22.28
N CYS A 188 -1.50 -9.39 -21.73
CA CYS A 188 -2.21 -10.40 -22.51
C CYS A 188 -3.41 -9.77 -23.22
N VAL A 189 -3.48 -9.92 -24.54
CA VAL A 189 -4.68 -9.57 -25.32
C VAL A 189 -5.52 -10.84 -25.42
N CYS A 190 -6.62 -10.88 -24.64
CA CYS A 190 -7.58 -11.97 -24.76
C CYS A 190 -8.45 -11.74 -25.98
N VAL A 191 -8.32 -12.58 -27.02
CA VAL A 191 -9.23 -12.60 -28.16
C VAL A 191 -10.30 -13.62 -27.87
N LYS A 192 -11.60 -13.18 -27.91
CA LYS A 192 -12.72 -14.10 -27.82
C LYS A 192 -12.77 -14.91 -29.12
N VAL A 193 -12.41 -16.17 -29.05
CA VAL A 193 -12.65 -17.11 -30.16
C VAL A 193 -14.13 -17.43 -30.16
N GLY A 194 -14.82 -17.04 -31.21
CA GLY A 194 -16.25 -17.30 -31.42
C GLY A 194 -16.58 -18.78 -31.64
#